data_04d4941a869bc4dc4b45ea3b93173004
#
_entry.id   04d4941a869bc4dc4b45ea3b93173004
#
_cell.length_a   1.000
_cell.length_b   1.000
_cell.length_c   1.000
_cell.angle_alpha   90.00
_cell.angle_beta   90.00
_cell.angle_gamma   90.00
#
_symmetry.space_group_name_H-M   'P 1'
#
loop_
_entity.id
_entity.type
_entity.pdbx_description
1 polymer ?
#
loop_
_entity_poly.entity_id
_entity_poly.type
_entity_poly.pdbx_seq_one_letter_code
_entity_poly.pdbx_strand_id
1 'polypeptide(L)'
;MNEYDKMLRRLYLATNRIDGGYYFFARGAEVKENVLALLYALDDGQPHTQAEIARDWQIPKTTVNTNIKELKAAGYVAFLSSRAGREKALVLTEAGRAYARRVQRGMYEAERTALERTLERFSPEFVDAMDYFADCVCEELSRRAPQKGDK
;
A
#
# COMPACT_ATOMS: atom_id res chain seq x y z
N MET A 1 15.26 19.59 -22.23
CA MET A 1 14.95 18.39 -21.41
C MET A 1 15.84 17.26 -21.92
N ASN A 2 16.77 16.78 -21.07
CA ASN A 2 17.68 15.69 -21.42
C ASN A 2 16.96 14.33 -21.38
N GLU A 3 17.67 13.24 -21.76
CA GLU A 3 17.06 11.90 -21.81
C GLU A 3 16.67 11.38 -20.42
N TYR A 4 17.44 11.70 -19.37
CA TYR A 4 17.09 11.33 -18.00
C TYR A 4 15.79 12.01 -17.55
N ASP A 5 15.61 13.30 -17.86
CA ASP A 5 14.39 14.02 -17.52
C ASP A 5 13.15 13.39 -18.20
N LYS A 6 13.31 12.96 -19.47
CA LYS A 6 12.23 12.28 -20.19
C LYS A 6 11.88 10.94 -19.54
N MET A 7 12.89 10.15 -19.14
CA MET A 7 12.67 8.87 -18.46
C MET A 7 12.00 9.07 -17.10
N LEU A 8 12.48 10.00 -16.28
CA LEU A 8 11.89 10.33 -14.98
C LEU A 8 10.43 10.77 -15.12
N ARG A 9 10.14 11.62 -16.12
CA ARG A 9 8.75 12.05 -16.38
C ARG A 9 7.86 10.88 -16.78
N ARG A 10 8.35 9.95 -17.57
CA ARG A 10 7.59 8.74 -17.96
C ARG A 10 7.31 7.85 -16.76
N LEU A 11 8.32 7.61 -15.88
CA LEU A 11 8.16 6.85 -14.64
C LEU A 11 7.15 7.52 -13.72
N TYR A 12 7.28 8.83 -13.50
CA TYR A 12 6.34 9.60 -12.67
C TYR A 12 4.90 9.52 -13.19
N LEU A 13 4.69 9.64 -14.50
CA LEU A 13 3.36 9.48 -15.10
C LEU A 13 2.84 8.05 -15.02
N ALA A 14 3.73 7.04 -15.05
CA ALA A 14 3.33 5.64 -14.91
C ALA A 14 2.85 5.34 -13.48
N THR A 15 3.59 5.78 -12.45
CA THR A 15 3.19 5.65 -11.05
C THR A 15 1.87 6.36 -10.77
N ASN A 16 1.71 7.60 -11.22
CA ASN A 16 0.43 8.33 -11.06
C ASN A 16 -0.76 7.64 -11.74
N ARG A 17 -0.55 6.96 -12.88
CA ARG A 17 -1.63 6.17 -13.51
C ARG A 17 -1.99 4.94 -12.69
N ILE A 18 -1.01 4.29 -12.06
CA ILE A 18 -1.25 3.16 -11.16
C ILE A 18 -2.05 3.63 -9.95
N ASP A 19 -1.60 4.69 -9.27
CA ASP A 19 -2.29 5.29 -8.12
C ASP A 19 -3.73 5.70 -8.46
N GLY A 20 -3.90 6.37 -9.62
CA GLY A 20 -5.23 6.73 -10.13
C GLY A 20 -6.12 5.52 -10.38
N GLY A 21 -5.56 4.42 -10.86
CA GLY A 21 -6.26 3.14 -11.04
C GLY A 21 -6.82 2.60 -9.72
N TYR A 22 -6.01 2.56 -8.68
CA TYR A 22 -6.45 2.14 -7.34
C TYR A 22 -7.48 3.09 -6.74
N TYR A 23 -7.29 4.39 -6.90
CA TYR A 23 -8.25 5.39 -6.46
C TYR A 23 -9.65 5.19 -7.08
N PHE A 24 -9.71 5.05 -8.41
CA PHE A 24 -10.99 4.84 -9.09
C PHE A 24 -11.61 3.47 -8.78
N PHE A 25 -10.78 2.42 -8.62
CA PHE A 25 -11.25 1.12 -8.18
C PHE A 25 -11.88 1.20 -6.79
N ALA A 26 -11.20 1.82 -5.82
CA ALA A 26 -11.70 1.99 -4.46
C ALA A 26 -13.05 2.74 -4.43
N ARG A 27 -13.16 3.81 -5.23
CA ARG A 27 -14.44 4.54 -5.40
C ARG A 27 -15.55 3.66 -5.96
N GLY A 28 -15.26 2.85 -6.97
CA GLY A 28 -16.23 1.92 -7.56
C GLY A 28 -16.67 0.82 -6.59
N ALA A 29 -15.77 0.39 -5.70
CA ALA A 29 -16.03 -0.56 -4.63
C ALA A 29 -16.68 0.08 -3.37
N GLU A 30 -16.93 1.39 -3.38
CA GLU A 30 -17.46 2.16 -2.24
C GLU A 30 -16.61 2.03 -0.96
N VAL A 31 -15.28 1.93 -1.13
CA VAL A 31 -14.30 1.80 -0.04
C VAL A 31 -13.31 2.95 -0.11
N LYS A 32 -12.87 3.46 1.03
CA LYS A 32 -11.78 4.43 1.07
C LYS A 32 -10.49 3.79 0.56
N GLU A 33 -9.71 4.49 -0.25
CA GLU A 33 -8.45 3.99 -0.80
C GLU A 33 -7.49 3.48 0.28
N ASN A 34 -7.34 4.24 1.37
CA ASN A 34 -6.51 3.82 2.51
C ASN A 34 -7.05 2.57 3.23
N VAL A 35 -8.36 2.34 3.24
CA VAL A 35 -8.95 1.11 3.77
C VAL A 35 -8.64 -0.06 2.86
N LEU A 36 -8.71 0.13 1.54
CA LEU A 36 -8.33 -0.88 0.56
C LEU A 36 -6.86 -1.30 0.74
N ALA A 37 -5.95 -0.33 0.88
CA ALA A 37 -4.53 -0.58 1.15
C ALA A 37 -4.30 -1.30 2.48
N LEU A 38 -5.02 -0.94 3.55
CA LEU A 38 -4.93 -1.63 4.85
C LEU A 38 -5.42 -3.08 4.79
N LEU A 39 -6.52 -3.33 4.07
CA LEU A 39 -7.03 -4.69 3.87
C LEU A 39 -6.01 -5.53 3.09
N TYR A 40 -5.39 -4.94 2.07
CA TYR A 40 -4.34 -5.59 1.28
C TYR A 40 -3.13 -5.93 2.15
N ALA A 41 -2.65 -4.99 2.96
CA ALA A 41 -1.53 -5.18 3.87
C ALA A 41 -1.78 -6.28 4.93
N LEU A 42 -3.02 -6.48 5.33
CA LEU A 42 -3.42 -7.44 6.37
C LEU A 42 -3.87 -8.81 5.81
N ASP A 43 -4.05 -8.94 4.49
CA ASP A 43 -4.58 -10.17 3.87
C ASP A 43 -3.47 -11.19 3.51
N ASP A 44 -2.23 -10.95 3.92
CA ASP A 44 -1.10 -11.88 3.77
C ASP A 44 -1.09 -13.00 4.83
N GLY A 45 -2.02 -12.95 5.78
CA GLY A 45 -2.16 -13.91 6.87
C GLY A 45 -1.16 -13.74 8.02
N GLN A 46 -0.34 -12.68 8.00
CA GLN A 46 0.63 -12.39 9.06
C GLN A 46 0.11 -11.28 9.99
N PRO A 47 0.53 -11.29 11.26
CA PRO A 47 0.28 -10.18 12.17
C PRO A 47 1.17 -8.98 11.83
N HIS A 48 0.58 -7.78 11.76
CA HIS A 48 1.30 -6.52 11.52
C HIS A 48 1.01 -5.50 12.61
N THR A 49 2.00 -4.68 12.98
CA THR A 49 1.76 -3.51 13.82
C THR A 49 1.32 -2.32 12.95
N GLN A 50 0.65 -1.35 13.57
CA GLN A 50 0.27 -0.10 12.84
C GLN A 50 1.51 0.67 12.36
N ALA A 51 2.63 0.58 13.09
CA ALA A 51 3.87 1.23 12.71
C ALA A 51 4.51 0.58 11.47
N GLU A 52 4.51 -0.76 11.40
CA GLU A 52 4.96 -1.49 10.21
C GLU A 52 4.14 -1.13 8.99
N ILE A 53 2.80 -1.17 9.09
CA ILE A 53 1.91 -0.80 7.98
C ILE A 53 2.18 0.65 7.53
N ALA A 54 2.27 1.60 8.48
CA ALA A 54 2.51 2.99 8.14
C ALA A 54 3.86 3.19 7.41
N ARG A 55 4.90 2.48 7.85
CA ARG A 55 6.23 2.53 7.25
C ARG A 55 6.25 1.88 5.86
N ASP A 56 5.79 0.64 5.76
CA ASP A 56 5.96 -0.19 4.57
C ASP A 56 5.02 0.25 3.43
N TRP A 57 3.85 0.78 3.79
CA TRP A 57 2.84 1.28 2.85
C TRP A 57 2.85 2.80 2.68
N GLN A 58 3.81 3.50 3.32
CA GLN A 58 3.96 4.95 3.26
C GLN A 58 2.64 5.71 3.56
N ILE A 59 1.84 5.18 4.50
CA ILE A 59 0.59 5.79 4.94
C ILE A 59 0.84 6.55 6.24
N PRO A 60 0.35 7.80 6.40
CA PRO A 60 0.52 8.55 7.66
C PRO A 60 -0.05 7.76 8.85
N LYS A 61 0.69 7.71 9.97
CA LYS A 61 0.29 6.98 11.19
C LYS A 61 -1.10 7.36 11.69
N THR A 62 -1.47 8.63 11.59
CA THR A 62 -2.80 9.12 11.97
C THR A 62 -3.89 8.52 11.08
N THR A 63 -3.64 8.39 9.79
CA THR A 63 -4.56 7.78 8.83
C THR A 63 -4.71 6.28 9.10
N VAL A 64 -3.59 5.55 9.33
CA VAL A 64 -3.63 4.14 9.72
C VAL A 64 -4.47 3.97 10.99
N ASN A 65 -4.18 4.73 12.05
CA ASN A 65 -4.90 4.63 13.32
C ASN A 65 -6.41 4.88 13.17
N THR A 66 -6.80 5.91 12.39
CA THR A 66 -8.22 6.23 12.16
C THR A 66 -8.94 5.09 11.45
N ASN A 67 -8.37 4.59 10.34
CA ASN A 67 -9.00 3.52 9.56
C ASN A 67 -9.01 2.18 10.32
N ILE A 68 -7.96 1.87 11.10
CA ILE A 68 -7.94 0.67 11.95
C ILE A 68 -9.03 0.72 13.02
N LYS A 69 -9.30 1.88 13.62
CA LYS A 69 -10.43 2.04 14.56
C LYS A 69 -11.77 1.75 13.88
N GLU A 70 -11.98 2.25 12.68
CA GLU A 70 -13.20 1.99 11.89
C GLU A 70 -13.33 0.49 11.58
N LEU A 71 -12.27 -0.15 11.07
CA LEU A 71 -12.25 -1.59 10.75
C LEU A 71 -12.47 -2.46 12.00
N LYS A 72 -11.89 -2.07 13.14
CA LYS A 72 -12.12 -2.75 14.43
C LYS A 72 -13.56 -2.61 14.89
N ALA A 73 -14.14 -1.41 14.81
CA ALA A 73 -15.53 -1.18 15.18
C ALA A 73 -16.51 -1.99 14.31
N ALA A 74 -16.16 -2.21 13.03
CA ALA A 74 -16.88 -3.09 12.11
C ALA A 74 -16.65 -4.59 12.36
N GLY A 75 -15.73 -4.97 13.26
CA GLY A 75 -15.41 -6.35 13.56
C GLY A 75 -14.49 -7.03 12.55
N TYR A 76 -13.83 -6.28 11.66
CA TYR A 76 -12.98 -6.81 10.60
C TYR A 76 -11.53 -7.01 11.01
N VAL A 77 -11.07 -6.29 12.05
CA VAL A 77 -9.70 -6.34 12.57
C VAL A 77 -9.74 -6.62 14.07
N ALA A 78 -8.82 -7.46 14.53
CA ALA A 78 -8.57 -7.73 15.93
C ALA A 78 -7.12 -7.43 16.29
N PHE A 79 -6.90 -7.04 17.56
CA PHE A 79 -5.56 -6.94 18.13
C PHE A 79 -5.18 -8.27 18.79
N LEU A 80 -4.00 -8.76 18.50
CA LEU A 80 -3.40 -9.86 19.23
C LEU A 80 -2.83 -9.35 20.55
N SER A 81 -3.07 -10.09 21.63
CA SER A 81 -2.50 -9.80 22.94
C SER A 81 -0.99 -9.97 22.91
N SER A 82 -0.23 -8.91 23.16
CA SER A 82 1.21 -9.02 23.37
C SER A 82 1.50 -9.28 24.87
N ARG A 83 2.28 -10.30 25.16
CA ARG A 83 2.70 -10.62 26.54
C ARG A 83 3.72 -9.63 27.15
N ALA A 84 4.17 -8.60 26.44
CA ALA A 84 5.32 -7.80 26.85
C ALA A 84 5.21 -6.29 26.56
N GLY A 85 4.04 -5.65 26.69
CA GLY A 85 3.94 -4.18 26.58
C GLY A 85 4.36 -3.57 25.25
N ARG A 86 4.62 -4.39 24.24
CA ARG A 86 4.96 -3.97 22.88
C ARG A 86 3.71 -3.57 22.12
N GLU A 87 3.91 -2.85 21.02
CA GLU A 87 2.85 -2.47 20.10
C GLU A 87 2.01 -3.68 19.70
N LYS A 88 0.67 -3.54 19.79
CA LYS A 88 -0.24 -4.64 19.52
C LYS A 88 -0.28 -4.96 18.04
N ALA A 89 -0.06 -6.23 17.70
CA ALA A 89 -0.20 -6.71 16.35
C ALA A 89 -1.68 -6.80 15.95
N LEU A 90 -1.95 -6.55 14.68
CA LEU A 90 -3.25 -6.56 14.03
C LEU A 90 -3.38 -7.79 13.14
N VAL A 91 -4.56 -8.38 13.11
CA VAL A 91 -4.92 -9.44 12.16
C VAL A 91 -6.35 -9.21 11.65
N LEU A 92 -6.64 -9.66 10.44
CA LEU A 92 -8.01 -9.77 9.98
C LEU A 92 -8.76 -10.86 10.76
N THR A 93 -9.97 -10.56 11.20
CA THR A 93 -10.91 -11.57 11.68
C THR A 93 -11.42 -12.43 10.52
N GLU A 94 -12.19 -13.47 10.79
CA GLU A 94 -12.85 -14.25 9.73
C GLU A 94 -13.78 -13.34 8.89
N ALA A 95 -14.57 -12.49 9.55
CA ALA A 95 -15.40 -11.48 8.89
C ALA A 95 -14.57 -10.48 8.09
N GLY A 96 -13.41 -10.06 8.62
CA GLY A 96 -12.46 -9.17 7.94
C GLY A 96 -11.89 -9.79 6.68
N ARG A 97 -11.47 -11.06 6.73
CA ARG A 97 -11.00 -11.80 5.55
C ARG A 97 -12.09 -11.95 4.48
N ALA A 98 -13.32 -12.26 4.91
CA ALA A 98 -14.45 -12.33 3.98
C ALA A 98 -14.74 -10.97 3.31
N TYR A 99 -14.66 -9.89 4.09
CA TYR A 99 -14.82 -8.52 3.60
C TYR A 99 -13.69 -8.15 2.63
N ALA A 100 -12.42 -8.38 3.00
CA ALA A 100 -11.25 -8.13 2.16
C ALA A 100 -11.37 -8.86 0.80
N ARG A 101 -11.62 -10.16 0.81
CA ARG A 101 -11.81 -10.94 -0.42
C ARG A 101 -12.92 -10.38 -1.31
N ARG A 102 -14.04 -9.94 -0.71
CA ARG A 102 -15.16 -9.37 -1.47
C ARG A 102 -14.79 -8.07 -2.16
N VAL A 103 -14.14 -7.15 -1.45
CA VAL A 103 -13.83 -5.81 -1.99
C VAL A 103 -12.59 -5.80 -2.89
N GLN A 104 -11.65 -6.73 -2.69
CA GLN A 104 -10.37 -6.77 -3.42
C GLN A 104 -10.35 -7.75 -4.59
N ARG A 105 -11.36 -8.60 -4.75
CA ARG A 105 -11.38 -9.65 -5.77
C ARG A 105 -11.06 -9.12 -7.18
N GLY A 106 -11.79 -8.11 -7.63
CA GLY A 106 -11.59 -7.54 -8.97
C GLY A 106 -10.23 -6.85 -9.11
N MET A 107 -9.69 -6.30 -8.02
CA MET A 107 -8.35 -5.71 -7.98
C MET A 107 -7.28 -6.79 -8.19
N TYR A 108 -7.30 -7.88 -7.42
CA TYR A 108 -6.37 -9.00 -7.58
C TYR A 108 -6.42 -9.64 -8.97
N GLU A 109 -7.63 -9.78 -9.54
CA GLU A 109 -7.80 -10.29 -10.90
C GLU A 109 -7.15 -9.35 -11.93
N ALA A 110 -7.35 -8.03 -11.78
CA ALA A 110 -6.77 -7.02 -12.66
C ALA A 110 -5.24 -6.96 -12.53
N GLU A 111 -4.71 -6.97 -11.30
CA GLU A 111 -3.27 -6.96 -11.02
C GLU A 111 -2.58 -8.19 -11.62
N ARG A 112 -3.14 -9.38 -11.40
CA ARG A 112 -2.62 -10.62 -11.96
C ARG A 112 -2.56 -10.55 -13.48
N THR A 113 -3.66 -10.17 -14.13
CA THR A 113 -3.72 -10.04 -15.59
C THR A 113 -2.71 -9.02 -16.11
N ALA A 114 -2.56 -7.88 -15.41
CA ALA A 114 -1.60 -6.85 -15.79
C ALA A 114 -0.16 -7.35 -15.67
N LEU A 115 0.17 -8.07 -14.58
CA LEU A 115 1.48 -8.67 -14.38
C LEU A 115 1.77 -9.74 -15.44
N GLU A 116 0.87 -10.67 -15.69
CA GLU A 116 1.01 -11.71 -16.72
C GLU A 116 1.33 -11.08 -18.09
N ARG A 117 0.54 -10.09 -18.52
CA ARG A 117 0.79 -9.37 -19.78
C ARG A 117 2.12 -8.60 -19.81
N THR A 118 2.58 -8.14 -18.65
CA THR A 118 3.88 -7.47 -18.53
C THR A 118 5.00 -8.48 -18.70
N LEU A 119 4.89 -9.65 -18.08
CA LEU A 119 5.90 -10.72 -18.14
C LEU A 119 5.94 -11.44 -19.50
N GLU A 120 4.93 -11.31 -20.37
CA GLU A 120 5.02 -11.72 -21.77
C GLU A 120 6.02 -10.88 -22.59
N ARG A 121 6.33 -9.65 -22.14
CA ARG A 121 7.16 -8.70 -22.86
C ARG A 121 8.47 -8.35 -22.18
N PHE A 122 8.52 -8.49 -20.86
CA PHE A 122 9.62 -8.08 -20.01
C PHE A 122 10.00 -9.21 -19.05
N SER A 123 11.26 -9.24 -18.64
CA SER A 123 11.75 -10.18 -17.63
C SER A 123 11.10 -9.93 -16.26
N PRO A 124 10.98 -10.96 -15.39
CA PRO A 124 10.60 -10.78 -13.97
C PRO A 124 11.47 -9.78 -13.20
N GLU A 125 12.71 -9.55 -13.62
CA GLU A 125 13.60 -8.51 -13.07
C GLU A 125 13.01 -7.10 -13.13
N PHE A 126 11.94 -6.91 -13.89
CA PHE A 126 11.15 -5.67 -13.87
C PHE A 126 10.63 -5.36 -12.45
N VAL A 127 10.23 -6.36 -11.68
CA VAL A 127 9.74 -6.19 -10.30
C VAL A 127 10.88 -5.72 -9.42
N ASP A 128 12.04 -6.40 -9.48
CA ASP A 128 13.24 -6.03 -8.71
C ASP A 128 13.73 -4.61 -9.06
N ALA A 129 13.68 -4.26 -10.34
CA ALA A 129 14.06 -2.93 -10.80
C ALA A 129 13.10 -1.84 -10.29
N MET A 130 11.81 -2.13 -10.21
CA MET A 130 10.80 -1.21 -9.69
C MET A 130 10.96 -1.01 -8.18
N ASP A 131 11.18 -2.08 -7.41
CA ASP A 131 11.45 -2.02 -5.98
C ASP A 131 12.72 -1.20 -5.70
N TYR A 132 13.82 -1.50 -6.38
CA TYR A 132 15.08 -0.76 -6.23
C TYR A 132 14.93 0.73 -6.55
N PHE A 133 14.19 1.06 -7.64
CA PHE A 133 13.93 2.45 -7.99
C PHE A 133 13.09 3.16 -6.94
N ALA A 134 12.06 2.50 -6.40
CA ALA A 134 11.21 3.05 -5.35
C ALA A 134 12.02 3.37 -4.08
N ASP A 135 12.86 2.43 -3.64
CA ASP A 135 13.75 2.62 -2.48
C ASP A 135 14.69 3.79 -2.69
N CYS A 136 15.37 3.86 -3.83
CA CYS A 136 16.27 4.98 -4.17
C CYS A 136 15.55 6.33 -4.15
N VAL A 137 14.37 6.42 -4.75
CA VAL A 137 13.59 7.67 -4.78
C VAL A 137 13.17 8.09 -3.38
N CYS A 138 12.65 7.16 -2.57
CA CYS A 138 12.23 7.45 -1.19
C CYS A 138 13.41 7.91 -0.33
N GLU A 139 14.56 7.25 -0.44
CA GLU A 139 15.78 7.64 0.27
C GLU A 139 16.24 9.06 -0.11
N GLU A 140 16.33 9.34 -1.41
CA GLU A 140 16.78 10.63 -1.91
C GLU A 140 15.80 11.77 -1.60
N LEU A 141 14.50 11.53 -1.65
CA LEU A 141 13.49 12.50 -1.23
C LEU A 141 13.58 12.78 0.27
N SER A 142 13.78 11.75 1.09
CA SER A 142 13.93 11.90 2.54
C SER A 142 15.16 12.72 2.91
N ARG A 143 16.28 12.54 2.20
CA ARG A 143 17.51 13.34 2.41
C ARG A 143 17.35 14.80 2.03
N ARG A 144 16.49 15.11 1.05
CA ARG A 144 16.30 16.46 0.51
C ARG A 144 15.04 17.15 1.01
N ALA A 145 14.25 16.46 1.83
CA ALA A 145 13.04 17.04 2.41
C ALA A 145 13.41 18.26 3.25
N PRO A 146 12.75 19.44 3.07
CA PRO A 146 12.99 20.60 3.91
C PRO A 146 12.75 20.24 5.37
N GLN A 147 13.74 20.51 6.22
CA GLN A 147 13.57 20.32 7.66
C GLN A 147 12.50 21.30 8.16
N LYS A 148 11.51 20.80 8.91
CA LYS A 148 10.53 21.66 9.61
C LYS A 148 11.28 22.47 10.67
N GLY A 149 11.74 23.66 10.34
CA GLY A 149 12.47 24.47 11.32
C GLY A 149 13.11 25.76 10.85
N ASP A 150 12.84 26.25 9.65
CA ASP A 150 13.27 27.61 9.26
C ASP A 150 12.05 28.43 8.79
N LYS A 151 11.31 28.94 9.78
CA LYS A 151 10.43 30.11 9.63
C LYS A 151 10.52 30.94 10.89
#